data_4cecd323a806605b2d7ff5dec819d546
#
_entry.id   4cecd323a806605b2d7ff5dec819d546
#
_cell.length_a   1.000
_cell.length_b   1.000
_cell.length_c   1.000
_cell.angle_alpha   90.00
_cell.angle_beta   90.00
_cell.angle_gamma   90.00
#
_symmetry.space_group_name_H-M   'P 1'
#
loop_
_entity.id
_entity.type
_entity.pdbx_description
1 polymer ?
#
loop_
_entity_poly.entity_id
_entity_poly.type
_entity_poly.pdbx_seq_one_letter_code
_entity_poly.pdbx_strand_id
1 'polypeptide(L)'
;MKRILLILIFLLNVSADVVFDGFVKDEEWAGAEYYDLPFEIEPSYNTAAEHKTDVFIKHDESNLYVAFRAFGNKDYIRANIRSRDGINWLDDHVAVGIDTYGDGRYYIRFASNPLGSIGDNKVDSSDNFDGSYNVEFDAKAHLTDYGYEVEFKIPFSSLNFPALKEQKWTLMLSRKLYNKGTEARYMNYKKIDGAGCIICQSDEYYTLKDIKKKNKKRLIPSFTANSITERNIDGNMNEEPIDSEFTLGGEYEFDGNNFEFTLNPDFSQVEADQSKIDVNQTTA
;
A
#
# COMPACT_ATOMS: atom_id res chain seq x y z
N MET A 1 -59.02 -28.83 -8.56
CA MET A 1 -58.08 -28.00 -7.74
C MET A 1 -56.66 -28.27 -8.21
N LYS A 2 -56.06 -27.36 -9.01
CA LYS A 2 -54.66 -27.45 -9.47
C LYS A 2 -53.77 -26.82 -8.39
N ARG A 3 -52.90 -27.63 -7.78
CA ARG A 3 -51.86 -27.13 -6.85
C ARG A 3 -50.74 -26.54 -7.70
N ILE A 4 -50.55 -25.23 -7.61
CA ILE A 4 -49.37 -24.53 -8.17
C ILE A 4 -48.23 -24.73 -7.19
N LEU A 5 -47.23 -25.50 -7.61
CA LEU A 5 -45.98 -25.66 -6.85
C LEU A 5 -45.10 -24.42 -7.14
N LEU A 6 -45.02 -23.52 -6.17
CA LEU A 6 -44.13 -22.37 -6.24
C LEU A 6 -42.72 -22.85 -5.93
N ILE A 7 -41.87 -23.03 -6.94
CA ILE A 7 -40.44 -23.33 -6.77
C ILE A 7 -39.76 -22.01 -6.46
N LEU A 8 -39.41 -21.82 -5.18
CA LEU A 8 -38.58 -20.71 -4.73
C LEU A 8 -37.14 -21.04 -5.12
N ILE A 9 -36.65 -20.47 -6.23
CA ILE A 9 -35.24 -20.59 -6.61
C ILE A 9 -34.45 -19.62 -5.70
N PHE A 10 -33.85 -20.19 -4.67
CA PHE A 10 -32.78 -19.47 -3.92
C PHE A 10 -31.57 -19.37 -4.84
N LEU A 11 -31.35 -18.22 -5.44
CA LEU A 11 -30.04 -17.87 -6.02
C LEU A 11 -29.04 -17.74 -4.89
N LEU A 12 -28.31 -18.81 -4.59
CA LEU A 12 -27.10 -18.76 -3.82
C LEU A 12 -26.11 -17.94 -4.65
N ASN A 13 -25.87 -16.69 -4.26
CA ASN A 13 -24.74 -15.93 -4.74
C ASN A 13 -23.48 -16.61 -4.18
N VAL A 14 -22.95 -17.58 -4.88
CA VAL A 14 -21.62 -18.11 -4.62
C VAL A 14 -20.65 -17.06 -5.14
N SER A 15 -20.20 -16.18 -4.28
CA SER A 15 -19.05 -15.32 -4.60
C SER A 15 -17.85 -16.25 -4.80
N ALA A 16 -17.27 -16.22 -5.98
CA ALA A 16 -16.01 -16.92 -6.23
C ALA A 16 -14.89 -16.28 -5.37
N ASP A 17 -13.96 -17.11 -4.91
CA ASP A 17 -12.77 -16.60 -4.26
C ASP A 17 -11.95 -15.76 -5.23
N VAL A 18 -11.28 -14.72 -4.73
CA VAL A 18 -10.36 -13.92 -5.55
C VAL A 18 -9.17 -14.78 -5.96
N VAL A 19 -8.98 -14.95 -7.26
CA VAL A 19 -7.75 -15.49 -7.82
C VAL A 19 -6.79 -14.32 -8.00
N PHE A 20 -5.86 -14.17 -7.07
CA PHE A 20 -4.88 -13.10 -7.09
C PHE A 20 -3.84 -13.32 -8.21
N ASP A 21 -4.18 -12.87 -9.42
CA ASP A 21 -3.36 -13.05 -10.63
C ASP A 21 -3.07 -11.75 -11.40
N GLY A 22 -3.68 -10.64 -11.01
CA GLY A 22 -3.55 -9.33 -11.63
C GLY A 22 -4.62 -9.03 -12.69
N PHE A 23 -5.58 -9.97 -12.88
CA PHE A 23 -6.70 -9.79 -13.79
C PHE A 23 -7.98 -9.56 -13.00
N VAL A 24 -8.67 -8.47 -13.27
CA VAL A 24 -9.93 -8.12 -12.60
C VAL A 24 -11.10 -8.74 -13.36
N LYS A 25 -11.45 -10.00 -13.03
CA LYS A 25 -12.55 -10.72 -13.68
C LYS A 25 -13.86 -10.49 -12.94
N ASP A 26 -14.93 -10.21 -13.67
CA ASP A 26 -16.22 -9.85 -13.08
C ASP A 26 -16.79 -10.95 -12.16
N GLU A 27 -16.55 -12.23 -12.49
CA GLU A 27 -17.00 -13.36 -11.68
C GLU A 27 -16.30 -13.44 -10.32
N GLU A 28 -15.01 -13.12 -10.28
CA GLU A 28 -14.19 -13.15 -9.06
C GLU A 28 -14.49 -11.94 -8.16
N TRP A 29 -14.90 -10.82 -8.76
CA TRP A 29 -15.23 -9.59 -8.06
C TRP A 29 -16.73 -9.39 -7.87
N ALA A 30 -17.54 -10.41 -8.19
CA ALA A 30 -18.96 -10.40 -7.89
C ALA A 30 -19.21 -10.25 -6.37
N GLY A 31 -20.09 -9.31 -6.00
CA GLY A 31 -20.38 -9.00 -4.60
C GLY A 31 -19.35 -8.13 -3.88
N ALA A 32 -18.28 -7.68 -4.56
CA ALA A 32 -17.38 -6.65 -4.03
C ALA A 32 -18.10 -5.30 -3.89
N GLU A 33 -17.69 -4.48 -2.93
CA GLU A 33 -18.10 -3.08 -2.90
C GLU A 33 -17.42 -2.35 -4.06
N TYR A 34 -18.20 -1.51 -4.74
CA TYR A 34 -17.75 -0.76 -5.91
C TYR A 34 -17.52 0.71 -5.55
N TYR A 35 -16.40 1.23 -6.02
CA TYR A 35 -16.03 2.64 -5.96
C TYR A 35 -15.53 3.09 -7.34
N ASP A 36 -15.46 4.41 -7.55
CA ASP A 36 -14.83 5.01 -8.72
C ASP A 36 -13.96 6.22 -8.32
N LEU A 37 -13.19 6.74 -9.26
CA LEU A 37 -12.37 7.93 -9.09
C LEU A 37 -12.87 9.05 -10.01
N PRO A 38 -13.99 9.71 -9.66
CA PRO A 38 -14.66 10.62 -10.56
C PRO A 38 -14.07 12.03 -10.60
N PHE A 39 -13.15 12.35 -9.66
CA PHE A 39 -12.64 13.71 -9.53
C PHE A 39 -11.17 13.82 -9.92
N GLU A 40 -10.88 14.67 -10.90
CA GLU A 40 -9.53 15.15 -11.16
C GLU A 40 -9.23 16.30 -10.20
N ILE A 41 -8.21 16.12 -9.35
CA ILE A 41 -7.80 17.10 -8.35
C ILE A 41 -6.51 17.84 -8.74
N GLU A 42 -5.77 17.33 -9.71
CA GLU A 42 -4.57 17.88 -10.32
C GLU A 42 -4.51 17.45 -11.79
N PRO A 43 -4.13 18.33 -12.73
CA PRO A 43 -3.83 19.75 -12.59
C PRO A 43 -5.07 20.62 -12.42
N SER A 44 -6.25 20.07 -12.71
CA SER A 44 -7.53 20.74 -12.50
C SER A 44 -7.97 20.59 -11.04
N TYR A 45 -8.89 21.44 -10.60
CA TYR A 45 -9.39 21.38 -9.22
C TYR A 45 -10.82 20.85 -9.21
N ASN A 46 -10.99 19.60 -8.73
CA ASN A 46 -12.30 18.93 -8.57
C ASN A 46 -13.16 18.86 -9.85
N THR A 47 -12.53 18.77 -11.00
CA THR A 47 -13.23 18.55 -12.27
C THR A 47 -13.53 17.07 -12.48
N ALA A 48 -14.38 16.75 -13.46
CA ALA A 48 -14.61 15.36 -13.82
C ALA A 48 -13.35 14.72 -14.38
N ALA A 49 -13.02 13.51 -13.91
CA ALA A 49 -11.91 12.73 -14.44
C ALA A 49 -12.12 12.38 -15.92
N GLU A 50 -11.12 12.60 -16.77
CA GLU A 50 -11.20 12.28 -18.22
C GLU A 50 -11.27 10.76 -18.44
N HIS A 51 -10.55 9.99 -17.63
CA HIS A 51 -10.47 8.54 -17.76
C HIS A 51 -11.09 7.84 -16.57
N LYS A 52 -12.00 6.92 -16.85
CA LYS A 52 -12.65 6.10 -15.83
C LYS A 52 -11.64 5.25 -15.07
N THR A 53 -11.89 5.06 -13.77
CA THR A 53 -11.19 4.08 -12.95
C THR A 53 -12.20 3.42 -12.03
N ASP A 54 -12.41 2.13 -12.23
CA ASP A 54 -13.26 1.31 -11.36
C ASP A 54 -12.42 0.69 -10.26
N VAL A 55 -12.96 0.65 -9.05
CA VAL A 55 -12.32 0.04 -7.90
C VAL A 55 -13.29 -0.92 -7.24
N PHE A 56 -12.80 -2.11 -6.94
CA PHE A 56 -13.56 -3.16 -6.28
C PHE A 56 -12.86 -3.55 -4.99
N ILE A 57 -13.61 -3.65 -3.90
CA ILE A 57 -13.07 -4.01 -2.59
C ILE A 57 -13.86 -5.16 -2.00
N LYS A 58 -13.16 -6.18 -1.54
CA LYS A 58 -13.73 -7.27 -0.75
C LYS A 58 -12.69 -7.84 0.20
N HIS A 59 -13.11 -8.65 1.14
CA HIS A 59 -12.22 -9.29 2.11
C HIS A 59 -12.62 -10.72 2.40
N ASP A 60 -11.66 -11.51 2.86
CA ASP A 60 -11.85 -12.78 3.55
C ASP A 60 -11.53 -12.64 5.05
N GLU A 61 -11.40 -13.72 5.79
CA GLU A 61 -11.05 -13.70 7.23
C GLU A 61 -9.62 -13.16 7.49
N SER A 62 -8.76 -13.08 6.50
CA SER A 62 -7.31 -12.86 6.65
C SER A 62 -6.77 -11.70 5.84
N ASN A 63 -7.42 -11.34 4.74
CA ASN A 63 -6.90 -10.37 3.80
C ASN A 63 -7.98 -9.40 3.32
N LEU A 64 -7.57 -8.15 3.09
CA LEU A 64 -8.29 -7.20 2.26
C LEU A 64 -7.78 -7.33 0.83
N TYR A 65 -8.70 -7.37 -0.13
CA TYR A 65 -8.42 -7.35 -1.56
C TYR A 65 -8.97 -6.07 -2.18
N VAL A 66 -8.16 -5.38 -2.96
CA VAL A 66 -8.55 -4.18 -3.69
C VAL A 66 -8.14 -4.33 -5.14
N ALA A 67 -9.07 -4.18 -6.06
CA ALA A 67 -8.77 -4.22 -7.49
C ALA A 67 -9.05 -2.87 -8.13
N PHE A 68 -8.19 -2.48 -9.04
CA PHE A 68 -8.34 -1.31 -9.89
C PHE A 68 -8.40 -1.73 -11.36
N ARG A 69 -9.41 -1.22 -12.07
CA ARG A 69 -9.50 -1.26 -13.52
C ARG A 69 -9.36 0.16 -14.04
N ALA A 70 -8.17 0.48 -14.51
CA ALA A 70 -7.77 1.83 -14.88
C ALA A 70 -7.82 2.02 -16.39
N PHE A 71 -8.86 2.69 -16.90
CA PHE A 71 -9.03 2.95 -18.31
C PHE A 71 -8.16 4.12 -18.78
N GLY A 72 -7.69 4.06 -20.01
CA GLY A 72 -6.89 5.12 -20.64
C GLY A 72 -6.20 4.64 -21.91
N ASN A 73 -5.50 5.54 -22.58
CA ASN A 73 -4.75 5.18 -23.76
C ASN A 73 -3.42 4.52 -23.35
N LYS A 74 -3.24 3.25 -23.73
CA LYS A 74 -2.04 2.47 -23.44
C LYS A 74 -0.74 3.12 -23.92
N ASP A 75 -0.78 3.90 -24.99
CA ASP A 75 0.40 4.54 -25.56
C ASP A 75 0.94 5.70 -24.68
N TYR A 76 0.15 6.15 -23.71
CA TYR A 76 0.55 7.19 -22.75
C TYR A 76 0.92 6.65 -21.37
N ILE A 77 0.71 5.35 -21.13
CA ILE A 77 1.06 4.73 -19.85
C ILE A 77 2.56 4.80 -19.64
N ARG A 78 2.96 5.38 -18.51
CA ARG A 78 4.34 5.43 -18.06
C ARG A 78 4.54 4.47 -16.89
N ALA A 79 5.35 3.47 -17.08
CA ALA A 79 5.71 2.56 -16.02
C ALA A 79 7.11 1.98 -16.25
N ASN A 80 7.85 1.81 -15.17
CA ASN A 80 9.14 1.13 -15.16
C ASN A 80 9.12 0.07 -14.05
N ILE A 81 9.83 -1.02 -14.26
CA ILE A 81 10.08 -1.99 -13.21
C ILE A 81 11.03 -1.35 -12.18
N ARG A 82 10.61 -1.34 -10.93
CA ARG A 82 11.32 -0.75 -9.81
C ARG A 82 11.47 -1.76 -8.67
N SER A 83 12.48 -1.54 -7.83
CA SER A 83 12.52 -2.18 -6.52
C SER A 83 11.33 -1.72 -5.67
N ARG A 84 11.04 -2.45 -4.59
CA ARG A 84 10.08 -2.02 -3.57
C ARG A 84 10.38 -0.58 -3.14
N ASP A 85 9.34 0.23 -2.95
CA ASP A 85 9.38 1.66 -2.58
C ASP A 85 10.07 2.58 -3.60
N GLY A 86 10.54 1.99 -4.70
CA GLY A 86 11.12 2.73 -5.82
C GLY A 86 10.08 3.26 -6.82
N ILE A 87 8.76 3.15 -6.54
CA ILE A 87 7.74 3.73 -7.42
C ILE A 87 8.01 5.22 -7.53
N ASN A 88 8.40 5.64 -8.74
CA ASN A 88 8.66 7.04 -9.00
C ASN A 88 7.33 7.80 -9.08
N TRP A 89 7.32 9.00 -8.55
CA TRP A 89 6.22 9.96 -8.74
C TRP A 89 5.95 10.28 -10.22
N LEU A 90 6.87 9.91 -11.10
CA LEU A 90 6.74 10.07 -12.55
C LEU A 90 6.07 8.87 -13.25
N ASP A 91 5.89 7.72 -12.60
CA ASP A 91 5.21 6.57 -13.18
C ASP A 91 3.70 6.67 -12.92
N ASP A 92 2.89 6.18 -13.87
CA ASP A 92 1.47 5.93 -13.62
C ASP A 92 1.35 4.93 -12.48
N HIS A 93 0.41 5.16 -11.58
CA HIS A 93 0.13 4.21 -10.51
C HIS A 93 -1.27 4.39 -9.93
N VAL A 94 -1.77 3.36 -9.31
CA VAL A 94 -2.95 3.40 -8.45
C VAL A 94 -2.53 3.23 -7.00
N ALA A 95 -3.31 3.79 -6.08
CA ALA A 95 -3.05 3.63 -4.67
C ALA A 95 -4.34 3.57 -3.85
N VAL A 96 -4.28 2.78 -2.77
CA VAL A 96 -5.27 2.75 -1.70
C VAL A 96 -4.63 3.21 -0.41
N GLY A 97 -5.20 4.23 0.21
CA GLY A 97 -4.88 4.70 1.55
C GLY A 97 -5.94 4.23 2.53
N ILE A 98 -5.53 3.70 3.66
CA ILE A 98 -6.43 3.10 4.65
C ILE A 98 -6.11 3.69 6.03
N ASP A 99 -7.09 4.39 6.61
CA ASP A 99 -7.09 4.73 8.01
C ASP A 99 -7.98 3.72 8.76
N THR A 100 -7.31 2.80 9.44
CA THR A 100 -7.96 1.70 10.16
C THR A 100 -8.62 2.10 11.46
N TYR A 101 -8.31 3.30 12.00
CA TYR A 101 -8.91 3.85 13.20
C TYR A 101 -10.03 4.83 12.90
N GLY A 102 -10.07 5.40 11.68
CA GLY A 102 -11.07 6.38 11.25
C GLY A 102 -10.96 7.71 11.99
N ASP A 103 -9.77 8.04 12.52
CA ASP A 103 -9.53 9.24 13.31
C ASP A 103 -8.67 10.32 12.61
N GLY A 104 -8.23 10.02 11.39
CA GLY A 104 -7.46 10.94 10.55
C GLY A 104 -6.04 11.21 11.02
N ARG A 105 -5.55 10.56 12.07
CA ARG A 105 -4.19 10.80 12.59
C ARG A 105 -3.11 10.29 11.66
N TYR A 106 -3.35 9.17 10.99
CA TYR A 106 -2.49 8.63 9.94
C TYR A 106 -3.24 7.61 9.11
N TYR A 107 -2.74 7.37 7.92
CA TYR A 107 -3.16 6.25 7.09
C TYR A 107 -1.94 5.54 6.49
N ILE A 108 -2.14 4.29 6.11
CA ILE A 108 -1.15 3.52 5.36
C ILE A 108 -1.57 3.55 3.90
N ARG A 109 -0.64 3.96 3.04
CA ARG A 109 -0.85 4.01 1.60
C ARG A 109 -0.11 2.87 0.93
N PHE A 110 -0.82 2.10 0.12
CA PHE A 110 -0.31 1.03 -0.74
C PHE A 110 -0.44 1.47 -2.18
N ALA A 111 0.62 1.33 -2.95
CA ALA A 111 0.64 1.75 -4.35
C ALA A 111 1.23 0.66 -5.24
N SER A 112 0.75 0.59 -6.48
CA SER A 112 1.34 -0.25 -7.53
C SER A 112 1.27 0.46 -8.87
N ASN A 113 2.33 0.30 -9.66
CA ASN A 113 2.35 0.76 -11.04
C ASN A 113 1.81 -0.32 -12.00
N PRO A 114 1.58 0.01 -13.30
CA PRO A 114 1.06 -0.94 -14.29
C PRO A 114 1.92 -2.17 -14.55
N LEU A 115 3.17 -2.21 -14.07
CA LEU A 115 4.10 -3.35 -14.18
C LEU A 115 4.26 -4.14 -12.87
N GLY A 116 3.44 -3.83 -11.84
CA GLY A 116 3.44 -4.55 -10.56
C GLY A 116 4.56 -4.14 -9.61
N SER A 117 5.29 -3.05 -9.88
CA SER A 117 6.19 -2.49 -8.87
C SER A 117 5.37 -1.88 -7.74
N ILE A 118 5.73 -2.19 -6.51
CA ILE A 118 4.98 -1.83 -5.31
C ILE A 118 5.74 -0.84 -4.44
N GLY A 119 4.98 -0.06 -3.67
CA GLY A 119 5.51 0.81 -2.63
C GLY A 119 4.46 1.11 -1.59
N ASP A 120 4.90 1.35 -0.38
CA ASP A 120 4.06 1.73 0.73
C ASP A 120 4.68 2.88 1.52
N ASN A 121 3.86 3.58 2.23
CA ASN A 121 4.28 4.60 3.17
C ASN A 121 3.19 4.84 4.21
N LYS A 122 3.61 5.37 5.35
CA LYS A 122 2.71 5.90 6.37
C LYS A 122 2.62 7.40 6.17
N VAL A 123 1.41 7.94 6.20
CA VAL A 123 1.16 9.38 6.03
C VAL A 123 0.45 9.88 7.27
N ASP A 124 0.96 10.94 7.88
CA ASP A 124 0.36 11.55 9.07
C ASP A 124 -0.72 12.58 8.72
N SER A 125 -1.38 13.15 9.73
CA SER A 125 -2.43 14.16 9.59
C SER A 125 -1.94 15.50 9.02
N SER A 126 -0.64 15.68 8.87
CA SER A 126 -0.03 16.87 8.24
C SER A 126 0.48 16.55 6.83
N ASP A 127 0.11 15.38 6.31
CA ASP A 127 0.51 14.86 4.98
C ASP A 127 2.02 14.65 4.81
N ASN A 128 2.73 14.42 5.92
CA ASN A 128 4.13 13.97 5.87
C ASN A 128 4.19 12.49 5.54
N PHE A 129 5.01 12.16 4.54
CA PHE A 129 5.20 10.79 4.05
C PHE A 129 6.41 10.16 4.72
N ASP A 130 6.19 9.08 5.48
CA ASP A 130 7.24 8.22 6.00
C ASP A 130 7.42 7.01 5.08
N GLY A 131 8.41 7.08 4.19
CA GLY A 131 8.77 6.00 3.27
C GLY A 131 9.65 4.93 3.89
N SER A 132 10.06 5.06 5.16
CA SER A 132 10.78 4.01 5.88
C SER A 132 9.83 2.98 6.51
N TYR A 133 8.54 3.31 6.58
CA TYR A 133 7.51 2.43 7.09
C TYR A 133 7.17 1.35 6.07
N ASN A 134 7.52 0.11 6.38
CA ASN A 134 7.33 -1.03 5.51
C ASN A 134 6.22 -1.96 6.05
N VAL A 135 5.27 -2.29 5.19
CA VAL A 135 4.14 -3.18 5.47
C VAL A 135 4.14 -4.35 4.51
N GLU A 136 3.97 -5.55 5.01
CA GLU A 136 3.86 -6.74 4.15
C GLU A 136 2.53 -6.70 3.38
N PHE A 137 2.60 -6.63 2.06
CA PHE A 137 1.49 -6.76 1.12
C PHE A 137 2.01 -7.19 -0.24
N ASP A 138 1.10 -7.66 -1.07
CA ASP A 138 1.37 -8.00 -2.46
C ASP A 138 0.50 -7.18 -3.40
N ALA A 139 1.01 -6.89 -4.61
CA ALA A 139 0.20 -6.43 -5.72
C ALA A 139 0.62 -7.14 -7.01
N LYS A 140 -0.38 -7.40 -7.87
CA LYS A 140 -0.18 -7.89 -9.22
C LYS A 140 -0.85 -6.96 -10.19
N ALA A 141 -0.20 -6.72 -11.32
CA ALA A 141 -0.69 -5.80 -12.33
C ALA A 141 -0.59 -6.41 -13.72
N HIS A 142 -1.48 -5.97 -14.60
CA HIS A 142 -1.53 -6.41 -15.99
C HIS A 142 -1.88 -5.24 -16.91
N LEU A 143 -1.10 -5.07 -17.99
CA LEU A 143 -1.43 -4.14 -19.08
C LEU A 143 -2.53 -4.74 -19.96
N THR A 144 -3.52 -3.93 -20.29
CA THR A 144 -4.66 -4.32 -21.13
C THR A 144 -4.72 -3.46 -22.39
N ASP A 145 -5.60 -3.80 -23.32
CA ASP A 145 -5.82 -2.96 -24.51
C ASP A 145 -6.53 -1.63 -24.20
N TYR A 146 -7.19 -1.54 -23.05
CA TYR A 146 -7.93 -0.35 -22.59
C TYR A 146 -7.24 0.43 -21.46
N GLY A 147 -6.04 0.00 -21.02
CA GLY A 147 -5.32 0.62 -19.92
C GLY A 147 -4.52 -0.39 -19.11
N TYR A 148 -4.85 -0.55 -17.83
CA TYR A 148 -4.21 -1.56 -16.98
C TYR A 148 -5.12 -1.95 -15.80
N GLU A 149 -4.83 -3.11 -15.22
CA GLU A 149 -5.47 -3.63 -14.03
C GLU A 149 -4.44 -3.87 -12.94
N VAL A 150 -4.85 -3.71 -11.69
CA VAL A 150 -4.02 -3.96 -10.51
C VAL A 150 -4.87 -4.62 -9.44
N GLU A 151 -4.37 -5.68 -8.85
CA GLU A 151 -4.92 -6.29 -7.64
C GLU A 151 -3.95 -6.12 -6.48
N PHE A 152 -4.47 -5.69 -5.34
CA PHE A 152 -3.77 -5.67 -4.06
C PHE A 152 -4.30 -6.77 -3.16
N LYS A 153 -3.38 -7.42 -2.44
CA LYS A 153 -3.66 -8.34 -1.35
C LYS A 153 -2.96 -7.85 -0.10
N ILE A 154 -3.73 -7.38 0.86
CA ILE A 154 -3.24 -6.76 2.09
C ILE A 154 -3.64 -7.64 3.28
N PRO A 155 -2.70 -8.39 3.89
CA PRO A 155 -3.00 -9.23 5.04
C PRO A 155 -3.40 -8.37 6.25
N PHE A 156 -4.45 -8.77 6.98
CA PHE A 156 -4.84 -8.09 8.22
C PHE A 156 -3.77 -8.16 9.31
N SER A 157 -2.90 -9.17 9.27
CA SER A 157 -1.73 -9.25 10.15
C SER A 157 -0.70 -8.14 9.94
N SER A 158 -0.76 -7.45 8.80
CA SER A 158 0.13 -6.33 8.47
C SER A 158 -0.41 -4.98 8.90
N LEU A 159 -1.67 -4.93 9.36
CA LEU A 159 -2.36 -3.71 9.75
C LEU A 159 -2.62 -3.66 11.26
N ASN A 160 -2.53 -2.46 11.82
CA ASN A 160 -2.98 -2.20 13.18
C ASN A 160 -4.38 -1.60 13.13
N PHE A 161 -5.32 -2.18 13.88
CA PHE A 161 -6.70 -1.71 13.98
C PHE A 161 -7.31 -2.07 15.33
N PRO A 162 -8.38 -1.39 15.78
CA PRO A 162 -9.03 -1.67 17.06
C PRO A 162 -9.60 -3.09 17.12
N ALA A 163 -9.67 -3.69 18.30
CA ALA A 163 -10.28 -5.00 18.51
C ALA A 163 -11.82 -4.90 18.56
N LEU A 164 -12.46 -4.52 17.46
CA LEU A 164 -13.92 -4.39 17.34
C LEU A 164 -14.46 -5.51 16.45
N LYS A 165 -15.72 -5.94 16.71
CA LYS A 165 -16.41 -6.94 15.87
C LYS A 165 -16.72 -6.43 14.45
N GLU A 166 -16.98 -5.15 14.35
CA GLU A 166 -17.22 -4.45 13.09
C GLU A 166 -16.21 -3.31 13.01
N GLN A 167 -15.47 -3.26 11.91
CA GLN A 167 -14.48 -2.23 11.61
C GLN A 167 -15.06 -1.29 10.57
N LYS A 168 -14.77 0.00 10.69
CA LYS A 168 -15.11 1.00 9.69
C LYS A 168 -13.85 1.78 9.34
N TRP A 169 -13.26 1.48 8.19
CA TRP A 169 -11.99 2.07 7.77
C TRP A 169 -12.21 3.17 6.74
N THR A 170 -11.62 4.32 6.96
CA THR A 170 -11.67 5.42 5.97
C THR A 170 -10.76 5.09 4.80
N LEU A 171 -11.27 5.31 3.59
CA LEU A 171 -10.57 5.01 2.35
C LEU A 171 -10.17 6.28 1.59
N MET A 172 -8.95 6.29 1.08
CA MET A 172 -8.48 7.19 0.04
C MET A 172 -8.10 6.33 -1.17
N LEU A 173 -8.82 6.47 -2.26
CA LEU A 173 -8.52 5.80 -3.51
C LEU A 173 -7.99 6.82 -4.51
N SER A 174 -6.88 6.52 -5.15
CA SER A 174 -6.25 7.47 -6.05
C SER A 174 -5.60 6.79 -7.25
N ARG A 175 -5.53 7.53 -8.33
CA ARG A 175 -4.74 7.20 -9.52
C ARG A 175 -3.93 8.40 -9.95
N LYS A 176 -2.68 8.19 -10.21
CA LYS A 176 -1.81 9.12 -10.91
C LYS A 176 -1.58 8.60 -12.32
N LEU A 177 -1.67 9.46 -13.30
CA LEU A 177 -1.47 9.12 -14.70
C LEU A 177 -0.84 10.28 -15.47
N TYR A 178 -0.18 9.91 -16.57
CA TYR A 178 0.25 10.86 -17.57
C TYR A 178 -0.72 10.82 -18.75
N ASN A 179 -1.30 11.97 -19.08
CA ASN A 179 -2.16 12.12 -20.24
C ASN A 179 -1.60 13.23 -21.14
N LYS A 180 -1.21 12.88 -22.36
CA LYS A 180 -0.70 13.82 -23.38
C LYS A 180 0.43 14.74 -22.87
N GLY A 181 1.28 14.21 -21.98
CA GLY A 181 2.41 14.96 -21.41
C GLY A 181 2.10 15.76 -20.15
N THR A 182 0.86 15.74 -19.69
CA THR A 182 0.42 16.37 -18.44
C THR A 182 0.18 15.30 -17.36
N GLU A 183 0.68 15.56 -16.18
CA GLU A 183 0.38 14.74 -15.01
C GLU A 183 -1.04 15.05 -14.51
N ALA A 184 -1.82 14.01 -14.23
CA ALA A 184 -3.12 14.13 -13.62
C ALA A 184 -3.25 13.21 -12.40
N ARG A 185 -4.04 13.64 -11.42
CA ARG A 185 -4.38 12.84 -10.24
C ARG A 185 -5.89 12.77 -10.08
N TYR A 186 -6.41 11.55 -10.01
CA TYR A 186 -7.82 11.27 -9.78
C TYR A 186 -8.02 10.70 -8.38
N MET A 187 -9.15 11.05 -7.76
CA MET A 187 -9.51 10.59 -6.42
C MET A 187 -11.00 10.25 -6.33
N ASN A 188 -11.33 9.45 -5.33
CA ASN A 188 -12.72 9.08 -5.00
C ASN A 188 -13.51 10.20 -4.31
N TYR A 189 -12.87 11.25 -3.85
CA TYR A 189 -13.49 12.40 -3.20
C TYR A 189 -12.94 13.73 -3.73
N LYS A 190 -13.66 14.80 -3.46
CA LYS A 190 -13.25 16.17 -3.83
C LYS A 190 -12.25 16.73 -2.83
N LYS A 191 -11.21 17.35 -3.34
CA LYS A 191 -10.25 18.10 -2.52
C LYS A 191 -10.94 19.32 -1.90
N ILE A 192 -10.74 19.54 -0.60
CA ILE A 192 -11.21 20.72 0.13
C ILE A 192 -10.05 21.71 0.21
N ASP A 193 -10.29 22.94 -0.26
CA ASP A 193 -9.27 23.98 -0.24
C ASP A 193 -8.89 24.38 1.18
N GLY A 194 -7.58 24.45 1.44
CA GLY A 194 -7.04 24.77 2.76
C GLY A 194 -7.12 23.64 3.80
N ALA A 195 -7.64 22.45 3.45
CA ALA A 195 -7.56 21.29 4.34
C ALA A 195 -6.15 20.71 4.32
N GLY A 196 -5.54 20.58 5.51
CA GLY A 196 -4.18 20.09 5.68
C GLY A 196 -4.07 18.58 5.88
N CYS A 197 -5.16 17.82 5.73
CA CYS A 197 -5.17 16.37 5.95
C CYS A 197 -5.88 15.69 4.77
N ILE A 198 -5.15 14.91 3.99
CA ILE A 198 -5.68 14.24 2.79
C ILE A 198 -6.78 13.26 3.16
N ILE A 199 -6.51 12.33 4.07
CA ILE A 199 -7.46 11.26 4.45
C ILE A 199 -8.70 11.82 5.14
N CYS A 200 -8.59 12.95 5.86
CA CYS A 200 -9.71 13.58 6.56
C CYS A 200 -10.77 14.17 5.61
N GLN A 201 -10.45 14.31 4.33
CA GLN A 201 -11.36 14.83 3.30
C GLN A 201 -12.23 13.74 2.70
N SER A 202 -11.88 12.46 2.94
CA SER A 202 -12.67 11.34 2.46
C SER A 202 -13.85 11.07 3.38
N ASP A 203 -15.03 10.92 2.80
CA ASP A 203 -16.26 10.43 3.42
C ASP A 203 -16.58 8.99 3.02
N GLU A 204 -15.67 8.35 2.28
CA GLU A 204 -15.79 6.97 1.84
C GLU A 204 -15.21 6.01 2.89
N TYR A 205 -15.96 4.96 3.17
CA TYR A 205 -15.61 3.98 4.18
C TYR A 205 -15.82 2.57 3.67
N TYR A 206 -14.95 1.67 4.12
CA TYR A 206 -15.17 0.24 3.96
C TYR A 206 -15.50 -0.41 5.30
N THR A 207 -16.58 -1.19 5.35
CA THR A 207 -17.03 -1.86 6.56
C THR A 207 -16.63 -3.34 6.51
N LEU A 208 -15.86 -3.77 7.51
CA LEU A 208 -15.41 -5.16 7.65
C LEU A 208 -16.08 -5.81 8.87
N LYS A 209 -16.48 -7.07 8.69
CA LYS A 209 -17.06 -7.88 9.76
C LYS A 209 -16.33 -9.22 9.84
N ASP A 210 -16.30 -9.76 11.03
CA ASP A 210 -15.79 -11.11 11.29
C ASP A 210 -14.31 -11.34 10.86
N ILE A 211 -13.53 -10.26 10.76
CA ILE A 211 -12.10 -10.37 10.48
C ILE A 211 -11.34 -10.86 11.71
N LYS A 212 -10.35 -11.71 11.45
CA LYS A 212 -9.50 -12.28 12.53
C LYS A 212 -8.16 -11.55 12.55
N LYS A 213 -7.91 -10.80 13.60
CA LYS A 213 -6.57 -10.29 13.87
C LYS A 213 -5.69 -11.46 14.31
N LYS A 214 -4.73 -11.86 13.47
CA LYS A 214 -3.69 -12.81 13.85
C LYS A 214 -2.57 -12.05 14.54
N ASN A 215 -2.19 -12.47 15.74
CA ASN A 215 -1.02 -11.92 16.42
C ASN A 215 0.22 -12.15 15.56
N LYS A 216 0.94 -11.08 15.26
CA LYS A 216 2.18 -11.15 14.49
C LYS A 216 3.29 -11.72 15.35
N LYS A 217 4.01 -12.69 14.82
CA LYS A 217 5.22 -13.25 15.42
C LYS A 217 6.28 -13.28 14.35
N ARG A 218 7.34 -12.54 14.56
CA ARG A 218 8.49 -12.50 13.64
C ARG A 218 9.76 -12.76 14.41
N LEU A 219 10.62 -13.60 13.86
CA LEU A 219 11.98 -13.80 14.35
C LEU A 219 12.93 -13.41 13.20
N ILE A 220 13.85 -12.51 13.49
CA ILE A 220 14.73 -11.89 12.49
C ILE A 220 16.19 -12.19 12.88
N PRO A 221 16.74 -13.33 12.47
CA PRO A 221 18.16 -13.57 12.60
C PRO A 221 18.92 -12.72 11.56
N SER A 222 19.98 -12.06 11.97
CA SER A 222 20.92 -11.40 11.06
C SER A 222 22.34 -11.78 11.37
N PHE A 223 23.18 -11.81 10.34
CA PHE A 223 24.60 -12.08 10.45
C PHE A 223 25.34 -11.04 9.62
N THR A 224 26.24 -10.31 10.27
CA THR A 224 27.12 -9.34 9.63
C THR A 224 28.53 -9.85 9.66
N ALA A 225 29.28 -9.65 8.58
CA ALA A 225 30.71 -9.92 8.51
C ALA A 225 31.40 -8.75 7.81
N ASN A 226 32.33 -8.11 8.51
CA ASN A 226 33.09 -6.97 8.02
C ASN A 226 34.54 -7.37 7.81
N SER A 227 35.12 -6.95 6.68
CA SER A 227 36.56 -7.08 6.39
C SER A 227 37.10 -5.69 6.06
N ILE A 228 38.08 -5.24 6.81
CA ILE A 228 38.73 -3.95 6.60
C ILE A 228 40.12 -4.22 6.05
N THR A 229 40.44 -3.57 4.94
CA THR A 229 41.76 -3.59 4.35
C THR A 229 42.28 -2.15 4.32
N GLU A 230 43.32 -1.88 5.08
CA GLU A 230 43.97 -0.56 5.12
C GLU A 230 45.27 -0.56 4.30
N ARG A 231 45.51 0.56 3.61
CA ARG A 231 46.75 0.75 2.87
C ARG A 231 47.70 1.65 3.70
N ASN A 232 48.87 1.11 4.04
CA ASN A 232 49.92 1.88 4.75
C ASN A 232 50.52 2.96 3.88
N ILE A 233 51.22 3.89 4.51
CA ILE A 233 51.99 4.96 3.86
C ILE A 233 53.03 4.38 2.87
N ASP A 234 53.58 3.21 3.17
CA ASP A 234 54.53 2.49 2.31
C ASP A 234 53.88 1.74 1.15
N GLY A 235 52.53 1.80 1.01
CA GLY A 235 51.78 1.18 -0.07
C GLY A 235 51.39 -0.28 0.18
N ASN A 236 51.75 -0.87 1.30
CA ASN A 236 51.34 -2.25 1.65
C ASN A 236 49.92 -2.31 2.14
N MET A 237 49.22 -3.40 1.81
CA MET A 237 47.87 -3.69 2.28
C MET A 237 47.94 -4.47 3.59
N ASN A 238 47.30 -3.97 4.62
CA ASN A 238 47.06 -4.70 5.87
C ASN A 238 45.59 -5.14 5.90
N GLU A 239 45.41 -6.44 6.01
CA GLU A 239 44.08 -7.02 6.19
C GLU A 239 43.84 -7.23 7.68
N GLU A 240 42.76 -6.65 8.19
CA GLU A 240 42.29 -6.93 9.53
C GLU A 240 41.54 -8.27 9.57
N PRO A 241 41.52 -8.99 10.69
CA PRO A 241 40.70 -10.17 10.88
C PRO A 241 39.24 -9.86 10.56
N ILE A 242 38.54 -10.79 9.93
CA ILE A 242 37.12 -10.67 9.68
C ILE A 242 36.38 -10.56 11.02
N ASP A 243 35.76 -9.43 11.26
CA ASP A 243 34.84 -9.26 12.38
C ASP A 243 33.44 -9.74 11.98
N SER A 244 32.85 -10.60 12.79
CA SER A 244 31.55 -11.19 12.49
C SER A 244 30.63 -11.14 13.71
N GLU A 245 29.42 -10.66 13.50
CA GLU A 245 28.39 -10.54 14.52
C GLU A 245 27.12 -11.27 14.13
N PHE A 246 26.49 -11.90 15.14
CA PHE A 246 25.18 -12.50 15.01
C PHE A 246 24.20 -11.72 15.89
N THR A 247 23.12 -11.22 15.28
CA THR A 247 22.03 -10.52 15.93
C THR A 247 20.75 -11.31 15.81
N LEU A 248 19.93 -11.33 16.84
CA LEU A 248 18.61 -11.93 16.82
C LEU A 248 17.58 -10.89 17.23
N GLY A 249 16.80 -10.42 16.27
CA GLY A 249 15.63 -9.59 16.51
C GLY A 249 14.34 -10.42 16.56
N GLY A 250 13.31 -9.87 17.18
CA GLY A 250 11.98 -10.46 17.16
C GLY A 250 10.89 -9.46 17.48
N GLU A 251 9.74 -9.70 16.87
CA GLU A 251 8.51 -8.95 17.08
C GLU A 251 7.42 -9.92 17.55
N TYR A 252 6.70 -9.52 18.59
CA TYR A 252 5.56 -10.27 19.11
C TYR A 252 4.41 -9.32 19.40
N GLU A 253 3.31 -9.49 18.65
CA GLU A 253 2.08 -8.74 18.88
C GLU A 253 1.12 -9.56 19.73
N PHE A 254 0.63 -8.98 20.82
CA PHE A 254 -0.37 -9.56 21.70
C PHE A 254 -1.35 -8.48 22.16
N ASP A 255 -2.63 -8.72 21.94
CA ASP A 255 -3.74 -7.87 22.38
C ASP A 255 -3.56 -6.37 22.02
N GLY A 256 -3.08 -6.12 20.79
CA GLY A 256 -2.84 -4.75 20.30
C GLY A 256 -1.54 -4.09 20.79
N ASN A 257 -0.77 -4.78 21.62
CA ASN A 257 0.55 -4.34 22.04
C ASN A 257 1.62 -5.01 21.17
N ASN A 258 2.61 -4.23 20.71
CA ASN A 258 3.76 -4.72 19.98
C ASN A 258 4.97 -4.76 20.90
N PHE A 259 5.58 -5.95 21.03
CA PHE A 259 6.82 -6.17 21.75
C PHE A 259 7.93 -6.44 20.76
N GLU A 260 8.93 -5.59 20.77
CA GLU A 260 10.14 -5.77 19.98
C GLU A 260 11.31 -6.06 20.91
N PHE A 261 12.16 -6.99 20.51
CA PHE A 261 13.40 -7.27 21.24
C PHE A 261 14.53 -7.50 20.24
N THR A 262 15.72 -7.14 20.66
CA THR A 262 16.96 -7.40 19.92
C THR A 262 18.02 -7.92 20.89
N LEU A 263 18.60 -9.05 20.56
CA LEU A 263 19.74 -9.63 21.26
C LEU A 263 21.00 -9.35 20.42
N ASN A 264 22.05 -8.85 21.10
CA ASN A 264 23.32 -8.44 20.47
C ASN A 264 23.09 -7.49 19.28
N PRO A 265 22.52 -6.28 19.49
CA PRO A 265 22.24 -5.35 18.42
C PRO A 265 23.55 -4.87 17.77
N ASP A 266 23.58 -4.89 16.43
CA ASP A 266 24.63 -4.23 15.66
C ASP A 266 24.37 -2.72 15.65
N PHE A 267 25.17 -1.98 16.45
CA PHE A 267 25.05 -0.53 16.54
C PHE A 267 25.62 0.19 15.31
N SER A 268 26.34 -0.48 14.43
CA SER A 268 26.88 0.14 13.20
C SER A 268 25.80 0.60 12.23
N GLN A 269 24.60 -0.01 12.29
CA GLN A 269 23.46 0.37 11.46
C GLN A 269 22.61 1.49 12.08
N VAL A 270 22.66 1.68 13.38
CA VAL A 270 21.86 2.71 14.08
C VAL A 270 22.28 4.13 13.70
N GLU A 271 23.56 4.35 13.40
CA GLU A 271 24.05 5.66 12.94
C GLU A 271 23.63 5.98 11.49
N ALA A 272 23.39 4.97 10.64
CA ALA A 272 23.01 5.19 9.25
C ALA A 272 21.55 5.64 9.09
N ASP A 273 20.65 5.22 9.97
CA ASP A 273 19.24 5.61 9.93
C ASP A 273 18.97 7.01 10.49
N GLN A 274 19.87 7.56 11.32
CA GLN A 274 19.76 8.91 11.88
C GLN A 274 20.33 10.02 10.97
N SER A 275 21.00 9.69 9.88
CA SER A 275 21.72 10.67 9.06
C SER A 275 20.89 11.39 7.98
N LYS A 276 19.55 11.31 8.01
CA LYS A 276 18.70 12.19 7.22
C LYS A 276 18.24 13.43 8.00
N ILE A 277 19.18 14.09 8.65
CA ILE A 277 18.98 15.50 9.02
C ILE A 277 19.41 16.31 7.80
N ASP A 278 18.43 16.72 7.00
CA ASP A 278 18.62 17.76 5.99
C ASP A 278 18.99 19.06 6.70
N VAL A 279 20.29 19.29 6.84
CA VAL A 279 20.81 20.59 7.28
C VAL A 279 20.78 21.51 6.07
N ASN A 280 19.62 22.06 5.74
CA ASN A 280 19.52 23.22 4.89
C ASN A 280 20.04 24.44 5.65
N GLN A 281 21.34 24.60 5.71
CA GLN A 281 21.96 25.87 6.06
C GLN A 281 21.97 26.75 4.82
N THR A 282 20.97 27.58 4.66
CA THR A 282 21.05 28.80 3.86
C THR A 282 21.88 29.80 4.66
N THR A 283 23.16 29.89 4.34
CA THR A 283 23.95 31.04 4.73
C THR A 283 23.68 32.19 3.77
N ALA A 284 23.26 33.31 4.33
CA ALA A 284 23.04 34.61 3.68
C ALA A 284 24.33 35.16 3.04
#